data_48ceedc684d12d574c9a87923fd68f91
#
_entry.id   48ceedc684d12d574c9a87923fd68f91
#
_cell.length_a   1.000
_cell.length_b   1.000
_cell.length_c   1.000
_cell.angle_alpha   90.00
_cell.angle_beta   90.00
_cell.angle_gamma   90.00
#
_symmetry.space_group_name_H-M   'P 1'
#
loop_
_entity.id
_entity.type
_entity.pdbx_description
1 polymer ?
#
loop_
_entity_poly.entity_id
_entity_poly.type
_entity_poly.pdbx_seq_one_letter_code
_entity_poly.pdbx_strand_id
1 'polypeptide(L)'
;REIPSGTEKNFLAPLSTSKIPGIGKETYKKLSFMGVRTIKVLSEIPVKLLHRQFGESGIHLWEHANAIDNRPVVPYHEAKSISKERTFEQDTLDMQRIRLILLDMTEKLAFELRESGKLCSCITVKIRYADFNTFNKQIKINYTALDKHLWPVVQHLFNKLYERRQLIRLIGVKFSGLVHGSPQFDLFEDTGEQISLMRQMDHIRNRFGYEAIGRAAAIKTPKKSE
;
A
#
# COMPACT_ATOMS: atom_id res chain seq x y z
N ARG A 1 13.49 -18.42 21.99
CA ARG A 1 13.16 -19.21 23.19
C ARG A 1 12.04 -20.16 22.79
N GLU A 2 12.24 -21.45 23.01
CA GLU A 2 11.25 -22.48 22.76
C GLU A 2 10.28 -22.56 23.95
N ILE A 3 8.99 -22.66 23.67
CA ILE A 3 7.95 -22.79 24.68
C ILE A 3 7.32 -24.18 24.48
N PRO A 4 7.33 -25.03 25.52
CA PRO A 4 6.73 -26.37 25.43
C PRO A 4 5.24 -26.28 25.08
N SER A 5 4.79 -27.19 24.20
CA SER A 5 3.38 -27.26 23.81
C SER A 5 2.48 -27.45 25.02
N GLY A 6 1.36 -26.68 25.06
CA GLY A 6 0.41 -26.66 26.16
C GLY A 6 0.75 -25.68 27.31
N THR A 7 1.91 -25.00 27.25
CA THR A 7 2.29 -23.98 28.25
C THR A 7 2.19 -22.55 27.72
N GLU A 8 1.76 -22.36 26.47
CA GLU A 8 1.72 -21.09 25.76
C GLU A 8 0.87 -20.06 26.49
N LYS A 9 -0.32 -20.45 26.95
CA LYS A 9 -1.25 -19.56 27.68
C LYS A 9 -0.61 -19.05 28.97
N ASN A 10 0.07 -19.91 29.73
CA ASN A 10 0.76 -19.54 30.97
C ASN A 10 1.95 -18.60 30.70
N PHE A 11 2.67 -18.83 29.60
CA PHE A 11 3.75 -17.95 29.17
C PHE A 11 3.24 -16.56 28.75
N LEU A 12 2.12 -16.50 28.04
CA LEU A 12 1.54 -15.24 27.57
C LEU A 12 0.89 -14.44 28.72
N ALA A 13 0.32 -15.12 29.71
CA ALA A 13 -0.51 -14.52 30.77
C ALA A 13 0.09 -13.24 31.43
N PRO A 14 1.37 -13.20 31.86
CA PRO A 14 1.95 -12.03 32.52
C PRO A 14 2.30 -10.89 31.55
N LEU A 15 2.30 -11.15 30.23
CA LEU A 15 2.70 -10.14 29.27
C LEU A 15 1.64 -9.04 29.10
N SER A 16 2.12 -7.85 28.72
CA SER A 16 1.23 -6.73 28.36
C SER A 16 0.42 -7.07 27.11
N THR A 17 -0.84 -6.65 27.08
CA THR A 17 -1.72 -6.77 25.90
C THR A 17 -1.12 -6.12 24.65
N SER A 18 -0.23 -5.11 24.80
CA SER A 18 0.48 -4.50 23.66
C SER A 18 1.41 -5.45 22.90
N LYS A 19 1.68 -6.64 23.44
CA LYS A 19 2.51 -7.67 22.79
C LYS A 19 1.73 -8.59 21.85
N ILE A 20 0.40 -8.53 21.89
CA ILE A 20 -0.44 -9.30 20.95
C ILE A 20 -0.38 -8.66 19.56
N PRO A 21 -0.06 -9.43 18.51
CA PRO A 21 -0.15 -8.95 17.12
C PRO A 21 -1.55 -8.39 16.82
N GLY A 22 -1.59 -7.22 16.15
CA GLY A 22 -2.85 -6.52 15.85
C GLY A 22 -3.30 -5.52 16.91
N ILE A 23 -2.68 -5.48 18.10
CA ILE A 23 -2.94 -4.42 19.08
C ILE A 23 -2.02 -3.23 18.82
N GLY A 24 -2.56 -2.24 18.10
CA GLY A 24 -1.94 -0.93 17.92
C GLY A 24 -2.15 0.00 19.12
N LYS A 25 -1.56 1.19 19.06
CA LYS A 25 -1.61 2.20 20.14
C LYS A 25 -3.04 2.52 20.60
N GLU A 26 -3.97 2.69 19.68
CA GLU A 26 -5.37 3.03 19.99
C GLU A 26 -6.11 1.88 20.65
N THR A 27 -5.94 0.65 20.18
CA THR A 27 -6.54 -0.55 20.79
C THR A 27 -5.98 -0.77 22.19
N TYR A 28 -4.65 -0.62 22.35
CA TYR A 28 -4.01 -0.73 23.67
C TYR A 28 -4.53 0.32 24.65
N LYS A 29 -4.70 1.58 24.20
CA LYS A 29 -5.25 2.66 25.01
C LYS A 29 -6.67 2.35 25.48
N LYS A 30 -7.54 1.85 24.58
CA LYS A 30 -8.92 1.43 24.92
C LYS A 30 -8.93 0.29 25.93
N LEU A 31 -8.12 -0.75 25.71
CA LEU A 31 -8.00 -1.87 26.65
C LEU A 31 -7.47 -1.41 28.02
N SER A 32 -6.46 -0.55 28.04
CA SER A 32 -5.90 0.01 29.28
C SER A 32 -6.93 0.83 30.05
N PHE A 33 -7.78 1.61 29.35
CA PHE A 33 -8.87 2.36 29.97
C PHE A 33 -9.93 1.44 30.61
N MET A 34 -10.15 0.27 30.00
CA MET A 34 -11.03 -0.79 30.56
C MET A 34 -10.35 -1.61 31.68
N GLY A 35 -9.13 -1.26 32.10
CA GLY A 35 -8.35 -2.00 33.09
C GLY A 35 -7.65 -3.25 32.56
N VAL A 36 -7.72 -3.53 31.25
CA VAL A 36 -7.20 -4.75 30.60
C VAL A 36 -5.77 -4.50 30.15
N ARG A 37 -4.80 -4.65 31.07
CA ARG A 37 -3.38 -4.36 30.80
C ARG A 37 -2.56 -5.61 30.46
N THR A 38 -2.95 -6.78 30.97
CA THR A 38 -2.25 -8.04 30.76
C THR A 38 -3.04 -9.01 29.90
N ILE A 39 -2.34 -9.93 29.25
CA ILE A 39 -2.96 -10.96 28.41
C ILE A 39 -3.83 -11.90 29.27
N LYS A 40 -3.45 -12.15 30.52
CA LYS A 40 -4.28 -12.93 31.45
C LYS A 40 -5.68 -12.33 31.57
N VAL A 41 -5.77 -11.05 31.95
CA VAL A 41 -7.07 -10.36 32.10
C VAL A 41 -7.85 -10.38 30.80
N LEU A 42 -7.20 -10.16 29.66
CA LEU A 42 -7.86 -10.21 28.34
C LEU A 42 -8.44 -11.61 28.04
N SER A 43 -7.72 -12.68 28.38
CA SER A 43 -8.16 -14.05 28.14
C SER A 43 -9.36 -14.48 29.00
N GLU A 44 -9.60 -13.81 30.12
CA GLU A 44 -10.69 -14.07 31.05
C GLU A 44 -11.99 -13.34 30.66
N ILE A 45 -11.92 -12.35 29.76
CA ILE A 45 -13.10 -11.60 29.31
C ILE A 45 -13.93 -12.48 28.36
N PRO A 46 -15.27 -12.53 28.55
CA PRO A 46 -16.14 -13.24 27.64
C PRO A 46 -16.01 -12.71 26.19
N VAL A 47 -15.81 -13.60 25.23
CA VAL A 47 -15.63 -13.26 23.81
C VAL A 47 -16.73 -12.35 23.26
N LYS A 48 -18.00 -12.55 23.72
CA LYS A 48 -19.14 -11.71 23.31
C LYS A 48 -18.96 -10.23 23.68
N LEU A 49 -18.31 -9.93 24.81
CA LEU A 49 -18.04 -8.55 25.23
C LEU A 49 -16.95 -7.93 24.36
N LEU A 50 -15.90 -8.67 24.05
CA LEU A 50 -14.84 -8.23 23.16
C LEU A 50 -15.35 -8.02 21.74
N HIS A 51 -16.20 -8.92 21.24
CA HIS A 51 -16.85 -8.75 19.94
C HIS A 51 -17.72 -7.50 19.89
N ARG A 52 -18.49 -7.21 20.95
CA ARG A 52 -19.31 -5.99 21.03
C ARG A 52 -18.49 -4.70 20.99
N GLN A 53 -17.27 -4.70 21.54
CA GLN A 53 -16.40 -3.52 21.64
C GLN A 53 -15.47 -3.34 20.43
N PHE A 54 -14.99 -4.43 19.83
CA PHE A 54 -13.96 -4.43 18.81
C PHE A 54 -14.38 -5.16 17.52
N GLY A 55 -15.62 -5.64 17.40
CA GLY A 55 -16.08 -6.43 16.27
C GLY A 55 -15.31 -7.75 16.12
N GLU A 56 -15.13 -8.21 14.89
CA GLU A 56 -14.34 -9.43 14.57
C GLU A 56 -12.93 -9.38 15.15
N SER A 57 -12.31 -8.20 15.20
CA SER A 57 -11.01 -8.04 15.84
C SER A 57 -11.02 -8.46 17.32
N GLY A 58 -12.16 -8.28 18.01
CA GLY A 58 -12.29 -8.70 19.42
C GLY A 58 -12.27 -10.21 19.59
N ILE A 59 -12.80 -10.97 18.63
CA ILE A 59 -12.71 -12.44 18.62
C ILE A 59 -11.24 -12.86 18.48
N HIS A 60 -10.53 -12.29 17.49
CA HIS A 60 -9.10 -12.59 17.30
C HIS A 60 -8.24 -12.19 18.50
N LEU A 61 -8.54 -11.08 19.16
CA LEU A 61 -7.83 -10.69 20.39
C LEU A 61 -8.02 -11.73 21.50
N TRP A 62 -9.23 -12.26 21.65
CA TRP A 62 -9.53 -13.31 22.63
C TRP A 62 -8.81 -14.63 22.26
N GLU A 63 -8.87 -15.04 21.00
CA GLU A 63 -8.16 -16.24 20.50
C GLU A 63 -6.67 -16.14 20.80
N HIS A 64 -6.01 -15.06 20.38
CA HIS A 64 -4.58 -14.86 20.63
C HIS A 64 -4.23 -14.79 22.14
N ALA A 65 -5.11 -14.21 22.97
CA ALA A 65 -4.90 -14.17 24.43
C ALA A 65 -5.01 -15.57 25.06
N ASN A 66 -5.75 -16.47 24.45
CA ASN A 66 -5.88 -17.86 24.85
C ASN A 66 -4.91 -18.81 24.13
N ALA A 67 -3.93 -18.28 23.38
CA ALA A 67 -2.97 -19.03 22.57
C ALA A 67 -3.63 -19.89 21.49
N ILE A 68 -4.76 -19.43 20.94
CA ILE A 68 -5.48 -20.10 19.86
C ILE A 68 -5.13 -19.42 18.54
N ASP A 69 -4.52 -20.13 17.62
CA ASP A 69 -4.28 -19.71 16.24
C ASP A 69 -4.39 -20.93 15.31
N ASN A 70 -5.53 -21.07 14.67
CA ASN A 70 -5.83 -22.18 13.76
C ASN A 70 -5.54 -21.81 12.28
N ARG A 71 -4.90 -20.66 12.03
CA ARG A 71 -4.61 -20.24 10.67
C ARG A 71 -3.53 -21.15 10.07
N PRO A 72 -3.72 -21.63 8.84
CA PRO A 72 -2.69 -22.39 8.15
C PRO A 72 -1.48 -21.48 7.85
N VAL A 73 -0.29 -22.03 7.89
CA VAL A 73 0.91 -21.35 7.41
C VAL A 73 0.87 -21.36 5.89
N VAL A 74 0.61 -20.18 5.30
CA VAL A 74 0.59 -20.01 3.85
C VAL A 74 1.89 -19.31 3.45
N PRO A 75 2.83 -20.01 2.78
CA PRO A 75 4.16 -19.48 2.51
C PRO A 75 4.18 -18.35 1.49
N TYR A 76 3.17 -18.28 0.63
CA TYR A 76 3.09 -17.27 -0.42
C TYR A 76 1.65 -16.89 -0.73
N HIS A 77 1.41 -15.59 -0.79
CA HIS A 77 0.18 -15.01 -1.33
C HIS A 77 0.51 -14.09 -2.49
N GLU A 78 -0.15 -14.28 -3.62
CA GLU A 78 -0.03 -13.31 -4.70
C GLU A 78 -0.55 -11.94 -4.28
N ALA A 79 0.25 -10.90 -4.59
CA ALA A 79 -0.18 -9.54 -4.34
C ALA A 79 -1.43 -9.20 -5.18
N LYS A 80 -2.51 -8.79 -4.50
CA LYS A 80 -3.76 -8.36 -5.14
C LYS A 80 -3.70 -6.94 -5.68
N SER A 81 -2.73 -6.15 -5.21
CA SER A 81 -2.48 -4.77 -5.63
C SER A 81 -1.06 -4.37 -5.30
N ILE A 82 -0.54 -3.39 -6.04
CA ILE A 82 0.71 -2.70 -5.75
C ILE A 82 0.44 -1.22 -5.58
N SER A 83 1.17 -0.54 -4.70
CA SER A 83 0.96 0.89 -4.44
C SER A 83 2.22 1.57 -3.98
N LYS A 84 2.31 2.87 -4.30
CA LYS A 84 3.32 3.78 -3.74
C LYS A 84 2.62 5.00 -3.18
N GLU A 85 3.06 5.41 -1.99
CA GLU A 85 2.56 6.61 -1.31
C GLU A 85 3.76 7.45 -0.86
N ARG A 86 3.58 8.77 -0.85
CA ARG A 86 4.57 9.71 -0.36
C ARG A 86 3.91 10.74 0.55
N THR A 87 4.38 10.79 1.78
CA THR A 87 4.09 11.89 2.71
C THR A 87 5.11 12.99 2.47
N PHE A 88 4.66 14.23 2.36
CA PHE A 88 5.55 15.39 2.26
C PHE A 88 6.06 15.77 3.65
N GLU A 89 7.32 16.19 3.76
CA GLU A 89 7.89 16.72 5.01
C GLU A 89 7.17 18.02 5.42
N GLN A 90 6.86 18.85 4.43
CA GLN A 90 6.03 20.03 4.58
C GLN A 90 4.87 19.95 3.61
N ASP A 91 3.67 20.21 4.12
CA ASP A 91 2.45 20.18 3.32
C ASP A 91 2.56 21.20 2.17
N THR A 92 2.13 20.85 0.96
CA THR A 92 2.47 21.61 -0.25
C THR A 92 1.26 21.88 -1.15
N LEU A 93 1.34 23.02 -1.90
CA LEU A 93 0.46 23.35 -3.01
C LEU A 93 1.20 23.30 -4.35
N ASP A 94 2.47 22.91 -4.37
CA ASP A 94 3.26 22.86 -5.59
C ASP A 94 2.76 21.75 -6.52
N MET A 95 1.84 22.11 -7.39
CA MET A 95 1.20 21.20 -8.34
C MET A 95 2.18 20.62 -9.36
N GLN A 96 3.23 21.34 -9.69
CA GLN A 96 4.26 20.89 -10.61
C GLN A 96 5.07 19.75 -9.98
N ARG A 97 5.53 19.99 -8.76
CA ARG A 97 6.23 18.97 -7.94
C ARG A 97 5.36 17.74 -7.68
N ILE A 98 4.07 17.95 -7.36
CA ILE A 98 3.13 16.84 -7.12
C ILE A 98 2.96 15.98 -8.37
N ARG A 99 2.77 16.59 -9.56
CA ARG A 99 2.64 15.89 -10.84
C ARG A 99 3.89 15.07 -11.18
N LEU A 100 5.08 15.62 -10.95
CA LEU A 100 6.34 14.89 -11.17
C LEU A 100 6.46 13.67 -10.25
N ILE A 101 6.04 13.79 -8.99
CA ILE A 101 6.06 12.67 -8.05
C ILE A 101 5.03 11.60 -8.45
N LEU A 102 3.83 11.99 -8.87
CA LEU A 102 2.81 11.06 -9.37
C LEU A 102 3.28 10.33 -10.63
N LEU A 103 4.00 11.02 -11.53
CA LEU A 103 4.61 10.42 -12.71
C LEU A 103 5.66 9.36 -12.30
N ASP A 104 6.61 9.72 -11.43
CA ASP A 104 7.63 8.80 -10.91
C ASP A 104 7.01 7.57 -10.23
N MET A 105 5.95 7.77 -9.41
CA MET A 105 5.22 6.65 -8.80
C MET A 105 4.56 5.75 -9.84
N THR A 106 3.96 6.34 -10.87
CA THR A 106 3.30 5.60 -11.95
C THR A 106 4.30 4.76 -12.73
N GLU A 107 5.42 5.34 -13.11
CA GLU A 107 6.50 4.64 -13.83
C GLU A 107 7.11 3.51 -13.00
N LYS A 108 7.35 3.74 -11.70
CA LYS A 108 7.88 2.72 -10.78
C LYS A 108 6.90 1.54 -10.61
N LEU A 109 5.61 1.83 -10.49
CA LEU A 109 4.59 0.79 -10.39
C LEU A 109 4.41 0.04 -11.71
N ALA A 110 4.46 0.72 -12.85
CA ALA A 110 4.38 0.10 -14.17
C ALA A 110 5.59 -0.81 -14.43
N PHE A 111 6.79 -0.38 -14.03
CA PHE A 111 8.00 -1.21 -14.08
C PHE A 111 7.84 -2.47 -13.21
N GLU A 112 7.34 -2.33 -11.97
CA GLU A 112 7.10 -3.44 -11.04
C GLU A 112 6.05 -4.44 -11.59
N LEU A 113 5.00 -3.95 -12.30
CA LEU A 113 4.05 -4.81 -13.01
C LEU A 113 4.75 -5.63 -14.10
N ARG A 114 5.54 -4.98 -14.94
CA ARG A 114 6.23 -5.66 -16.06
C ARG A 114 7.25 -6.67 -15.56
N GLU A 115 8.03 -6.34 -14.52
CA GLU A 115 8.97 -7.26 -13.88
C GLU A 115 8.29 -8.51 -13.31
N SER A 116 7.08 -8.35 -12.78
CA SER A 116 6.29 -9.47 -12.26
C SER A 116 5.44 -10.18 -13.31
N GLY A 117 5.51 -9.78 -14.59
CA GLY A 117 4.69 -10.33 -15.66
C GLY A 117 3.20 -10.10 -15.46
N LYS A 118 2.82 -8.97 -14.83
CA LYS A 118 1.43 -8.66 -14.48
C LYS A 118 0.92 -7.43 -15.23
N LEU A 119 -0.40 -7.40 -15.40
CA LEU A 119 -1.17 -6.27 -15.90
C LEU A 119 -2.12 -5.80 -14.80
N CYS A 120 -2.51 -4.54 -14.82
CA CYS A 120 -3.55 -4.03 -13.93
C CYS A 120 -4.78 -3.58 -14.71
N SER A 121 -5.96 -3.63 -14.07
CA SER A 121 -7.23 -3.19 -14.64
C SER A 121 -7.92 -2.10 -13.80
N CYS A 122 -7.32 -1.64 -12.72
CA CYS A 122 -7.89 -0.59 -11.90
C CYS A 122 -6.80 0.29 -11.32
N ILE A 123 -6.98 1.60 -11.46
CA ILE A 123 -6.09 2.63 -10.93
C ILE A 123 -6.82 3.40 -9.85
N THR A 124 -6.17 3.60 -8.71
CA THR A 124 -6.65 4.44 -7.62
C THR A 124 -5.62 5.53 -7.33
N VAL A 125 -6.08 6.77 -7.22
CA VAL A 125 -5.28 7.89 -6.71
C VAL A 125 -5.80 8.27 -5.34
N LYS A 126 -4.88 8.55 -4.42
CA LYS A 126 -5.15 8.97 -3.05
C LYS A 126 -4.56 10.35 -2.81
N ILE A 127 -5.32 11.21 -2.13
CA ILE A 127 -4.84 12.49 -1.59
C ILE A 127 -5.21 12.52 -0.11
N ARG A 128 -4.26 12.94 0.73
CA ARG A 128 -4.53 13.35 2.10
C ARG A 128 -4.15 14.82 2.24
N TYR A 129 -5.05 15.62 2.74
CA TYR A 129 -4.83 17.04 3.00
C TYR A 129 -4.20 17.29 4.37
N ALA A 130 -3.80 18.51 4.64
CA ALA A 130 -3.21 18.93 5.91
C ALA A 130 -4.12 18.70 7.13
N ASP A 131 -5.43 18.74 6.92
CA ASP A 131 -6.46 18.42 7.93
C ASP A 131 -6.62 16.90 8.21
N PHE A 132 -5.73 16.07 7.64
CA PHE A 132 -5.74 14.60 7.71
C PHE A 132 -6.93 13.93 7.01
N ASN A 133 -7.84 14.66 6.39
CA ASN A 133 -8.89 14.08 5.55
C ASN A 133 -8.28 13.41 4.32
N THR A 134 -8.67 12.16 4.08
CA THR A 134 -8.15 11.33 3.00
C THR A 134 -9.25 11.04 1.99
N PHE A 135 -8.96 11.30 0.73
CA PHE A 135 -9.86 11.04 -0.39
C PHE A 135 -9.19 10.13 -1.39
N ASN A 136 -10.00 9.21 -1.95
CA ASN A 136 -9.56 8.28 -2.98
C ASN A 136 -10.53 8.34 -4.16
N LYS A 137 -9.99 8.23 -5.36
CA LYS A 137 -10.79 8.06 -6.58
C LYS A 137 -10.18 6.96 -7.42
N GLN A 138 -11.02 6.09 -7.97
CA GLN A 138 -10.55 4.96 -8.78
C GLN A 138 -11.35 4.84 -10.07
N ILE A 139 -10.73 4.22 -11.06
CA ILE A 139 -11.36 3.89 -12.35
C ILE A 139 -10.87 2.54 -12.84
N LYS A 140 -11.77 1.77 -13.45
CA LYS A 140 -11.41 0.56 -14.20
C LYS A 140 -10.96 0.94 -15.60
N ILE A 141 -9.92 0.25 -16.07
CA ILE A 141 -9.32 0.41 -17.40
C ILE A 141 -9.14 -0.96 -18.05
N ASN A 142 -8.82 -0.99 -19.33
CA ASN A 142 -8.35 -2.21 -19.96
C ASN A 142 -7.04 -2.67 -19.35
N TYR A 143 -6.78 -3.98 -19.30
CA TYR A 143 -5.56 -4.55 -18.75
C TYR A 143 -4.33 -4.02 -19.46
N THR A 144 -3.45 -3.38 -18.69
CA THR A 144 -2.21 -2.80 -19.24
C THR A 144 -1.12 -2.72 -18.16
N ALA A 145 0.15 -2.63 -18.61
CA ALA A 145 1.31 -2.25 -17.83
C ALA A 145 2.13 -1.15 -18.53
N LEU A 146 1.55 -0.49 -19.56
CA LEU A 146 2.21 0.55 -20.34
C LEU A 146 2.05 1.92 -19.69
N ASP A 147 3.13 2.59 -19.40
CA ASP A 147 3.18 3.92 -18.78
C ASP A 147 2.32 4.93 -19.54
N LYS A 148 2.31 4.84 -20.88
CA LYS A 148 1.54 5.72 -21.79
C LYS A 148 0.03 5.66 -21.49
N HIS A 149 -0.48 4.47 -21.15
CA HIS A 149 -1.89 4.28 -20.82
C HIS A 149 -2.21 4.63 -19.36
N LEU A 150 -1.28 4.36 -18.46
CA LEU A 150 -1.48 4.53 -17.02
C LEU A 150 -1.41 6.00 -16.60
N TRP A 151 -0.41 6.75 -17.10
CA TRP A 151 -0.16 8.13 -16.69
C TRP A 151 -1.33 9.09 -16.95
N PRO A 152 -1.95 9.14 -18.15
CA PRO A 152 -3.10 10.02 -18.38
C PRO A 152 -4.27 9.76 -17.44
N VAL A 153 -4.49 8.49 -17.07
CA VAL A 153 -5.54 8.11 -16.13
C VAL A 153 -5.23 8.60 -14.72
N VAL A 154 -3.98 8.45 -14.25
CA VAL A 154 -3.53 8.98 -12.96
C VAL A 154 -3.71 10.50 -12.89
N GLN A 155 -3.30 11.22 -13.95
CA GLN A 155 -3.49 12.68 -14.03
C GLN A 155 -4.98 13.07 -13.99
N HIS A 156 -5.82 12.37 -14.74
CA HIS A 156 -7.26 12.62 -14.76
C HIS A 156 -7.89 12.40 -13.38
N LEU A 157 -7.54 11.30 -12.71
CA LEU A 157 -8.03 10.99 -11.36
C LEU A 157 -7.55 12.02 -10.35
N PHE A 158 -6.28 12.41 -10.43
CA PHE A 158 -5.73 13.44 -9.55
C PHE A 158 -6.45 14.78 -9.72
N ASN A 159 -6.62 15.24 -10.96
CA ASN A 159 -7.32 16.49 -11.25
C ASN A 159 -8.79 16.48 -10.77
N LYS A 160 -9.48 15.32 -10.90
CA LYS A 160 -10.84 15.14 -10.39
C LYS A 160 -10.91 15.03 -8.87
N LEU A 161 -9.82 14.70 -8.20
CA LEU A 161 -9.78 14.50 -6.76
C LEU A 161 -9.36 15.79 -6.05
N TYR A 162 -8.53 16.62 -6.71
CA TYR A 162 -8.03 17.87 -6.17
C TYR A 162 -9.03 19.01 -6.39
N GLU A 163 -10.06 19.07 -5.55
CA GLU A 163 -11.12 20.10 -5.63
C GLU A 163 -10.94 21.21 -4.58
N ARG A 164 -10.28 20.90 -3.46
CA ARG A 164 -10.32 21.74 -2.26
C ARG A 164 -9.32 22.88 -2.22
N ARG A 165 -8.35 22.96 -3.11
CA ARG A 165 -7.24 23.94 -3.09
C ARG A 165 -6.55 24.06 -1.72
N GLN A 166 -6.53 22.97 -0.95
CA GLN A 166 -5.87 22.86 0.34
C GLN A 166 -4.48 22.26 0.20
N LEU A 167 -3.62 22.53 1.19
CA LEU A 167 -2.30 21.92 1.29
C LEU A 167 -2.41 20.39 1.31
N ILE A 168 -1.60 19.74 0.47
CA ILE A 168 -1.53 18.29 0.36
C ILE A 168 -0.40 17.78 1.25
N ARG A 169 -0.74 16.83 2.13
CA ARG A 169 0.16 16.14 3.04
C ARG A 169 0.68 14.82 2.48
N LEU A 170 -0.14 14.08 1.73
CA LEU A 170 0.22 12.78 1.16
C LEU A 170 -0.48 12.60 -0.17
N ILE A 171 0.26 12.00 -1.10
CA ILE A 171 -0.28 11.49 -2.36
C ILE A 171 0.07 10.01 -2.51
N GLY A 172 -0.74 9.28 -3.26
CA GLY A 172 -0.50 7.88 -3.55
C GLY A 172 -1.16 7.42 -4.84
N VAL A 173 -0.53 6.41 -5.45
CA VAL A 173 -1.05 5.68 -6.60
C VAL A 173 -1.09 4.20 -6.26
N LYS A 174 -2.18 3.53 -6.60
CA LYS A 174 -2.36 2.10 -6.42
C LYS A 174 -2.90 1.49 -7.70
N PHE A 175 -2.31 0.37 -8.10
CA PHE A 175 -2.77 -0.49 -9.18
C PHE A 175 -3.34 -1.78 -8.60
N SER A 176 -4.53 -2.17 -9.05
CA SER A 176 -5.25 -3.35 -8.58
C SER A 176 -5.96 -4.07 -9.73
N GLY A 177 -6.63 -5.20 -9.43
CA GLY A 177 -7.13 -6.07 -10.47
C GLY A 177 -5.97 -6.66 -11.28
N LEU A 178 -4.97 -7.18 -10.56
CA LEU A 178 -3.75 -7.71 -11.15
C LEU A 178 -4.03 -9.09 -11.76
N VAL A 179 -3.54 -9.31 -12.98
CA VAL A 179 -3.57 -10.60 -13.67
C VAL A 179 -2.21 -10.87 -14.31
N HIS A 180 -1.80 -12.13 -14.38
CA HIS A 180 -0.66 -12.51 -15.20
C HIS A 180 -1.03 -12.42 -16.68
N GLY A 181 -0.15 -11.88 -17.49
CA GLY A 181 -0.37 -11.76 -18.92
C GLY A 181 0.61 -10.83 -19.61
N SER A 182 0.53 -10.82 -20.92
CA SER A 182 1.25 -9.88 -21.77
C SER A 182 0.32 -8.76 -22.22
N PRO A 183 0.84 -7.54 -22.44
CA PRO A 183 0.04 -6.45 -22.99
C PRO A 183 -0.64 -6.89 -24.30
N GLN A 184 -1.93 -6.63 -24.41
CA GLN A 184 -2.69 -6.91 -25.61
C GLN A 184 -2.29 -5.92 -26.70
N PHE A 185 -2.03 -6.42 -27.91
CA PHE A 185 -1.76 -5.56 -29.06
C PHE A 185 -3.07 -4.88 -29.48
N ASP A 186 -3.03 -3.57 -29.57
CA ASP A 186 -4.10 -2.81 -30.23
C ASP A 186 -3.75 -2.68 -31.72
N LEU A 187 -4.70 -3.03 -32.59
CA LEU A 187 -4.52 -2.97 -34.03
C LEU A 187 -4.46 -1.53 -34.57
N PHE A 188 -4.91 -0.56 -33.78
CA PHE A 188 -5.00 0.84 -34.16
C PHE A 188 -3.92 1.72 -33.52
N GLU A 189 -3.08 1.18 -32.63
CA GLU A 189 -1.95 1.86 -32.00
C GLU A 189 -0.65 1.10 -32.25
N ASP A 190 0.48 1.82 -32.38
CA ASP A 190 1.84 1.25 -32.45
C ASP A 190 2.29 0.64 -31.12
N THR A 191 1.46 -0.29 -30.61
CA THR A 191 1.67 -0.93 -29.32
C THR A 191 2.96 -1.78 -29.34
N GLY A 192 3.32 -2.35 -30.50
CA GLY A 192 4.52 -3.18 -30.66
C GLY A 192 5.82 -2.42 -30.41
N GLU A 193 5.99 -1.24 -30.99
CA GLU A 193 7.16 -0.39 -30.79
C GLU A 193 7.24 0.10 -29.33
N GLN A 194 6.13 0.46 -28.74
CA GLN A 194 6.06 0.90 -27.34
C GLN A 194 6.45 -0.22 -26.37
N ILE A 195 5.95 -1.44 -26.59
CA ILE A 195 6.34 -2.61 -25.79
C ILE A 195 7.83 -2.88 -25.93
N SER A 196 8.37 -2.79 -27.17
CA SER A 196 9.79 -2.98 -27.43
C SER A 196 10.63 -1.92 -26.71
N LEU A 197 10.25 -0.65 -26.81
CA LEU A 197 10.91 0.45 -26.09
C LEU A 197 10.90 0.20 -24.59
N MET A 198 9.75 -0.13 -23.98
CA MET A 198 9.65 -0.40 -22.54
C MET A 198 10.55 -1.57 -22.12
N ARG A 199 10.58 -2.65 -22.90
CA ARG A 199 11.49 -3.78 -22.63
C ARG A 199 12.96 -3.37 -22.62
N GLN A 200 13.40 -2.53 -23.57
CA GLN A 200 14.78 -2.05 -23.60
C GLN A 200 15.08 -1.13 -22.41
N MET A 201 14.17 -0.24 -22.07
CA MET A 201 14.31 0.62 -20.89
C MET A 201 14.37 -0.22 -19.60
N ASP A 202 13.50 -1.22 -19.46
CA ASP A 202 13.48 -2.10 -18.30
C ASP A 202 14.76 -2.95 -18.22
N HIS A 203 15.30 -3.40 -19.36
CA HIS A 203 16.60 -4.08 -19.40
C HIS A 203 17.75 -3.18 -18.88
N ILE A 204 17.76 -1.91 -19.29
CA ILE A 204 18.76 -0.93 -18.79
C ILE A 204 18.58 -0.71 -17.27
N ARG A 205 17.32 -0.53 -16.81
CA ARG A 205 17.02 -0.35 -15.39
C ARG A 205 17.44 -1.54 -14.54
N ASN A 206 17.22 -2.76 -15.03
CA ASN A 206 17.65 -3.98 -14.34
C ASN A 206 19.16 -4.11 -14.24
N ARG A 207 19.89 -3.69 -15.27
CA ARG A 207 21.36 -3.80 -15.30
C ARG A 207 22.06 -2.70 -14.52
N PHE A 208 21.57 -1.47 -14.58
CA PHE A 208 22.25 -0.27 -14.07
C PHE A 208 21.49 0.45 -12.94
N GLY A 209 20.35 -0.09 -12.53
CA GLY A 209 19.46 0.51 -11.53
C GLY A 209 18.35 1.35 -12.15
N TYR A 210 17.26 1.51 -11.39
CA TYR A 210 16.04 2.18 -11.87
C TYR A 210 16.29 3.62 -12.34
N GLU A 211 17.18 4.35 -11.67
CA GLU A 211 17.49 5.76 -11.94
C GLU A 211 18.40 5.97 -13.19
N ALA A 212 18.91 4.87 -13.80
CA ALA A 212 19.83 4.96 -14.94
C ALA A 212 19.16 5.55 -16.19
N ILE A 213 17.87 5.38 -16.35
CA ILE A 213 17.09 5.93 -17.47
C ILE A 213 15.72 6.38 -16.99
N GLY A 214 15.33 7.60 -17.33
CA GLY A 214 14.03 8.20 -16.97
C GLY A 214 13.62 9.27 -17.97
N ARG A 215 12.42 9.79 -17.82
CA ARG A 215 11.94 10.91 -18.62
C ARG A 215 12.63 12.19 -18.20
N ALA A 216 13.03 13.03 -19.18
CA ALA A 216 13.65 14.33 -18.91
C ALA A 216 12.87 15.20 -17.92
N ALA A 217 11.54 15.16 -17.97
CA ALA A 217 10.67 15.88 -17.05
C ALA A 217 10.79 15.41 -15.58
N ALA A 218 11.26 14.19 -15.33
CA ALA A 218 11.43 13.62 -13.99
C ALA A 218 12.87 13.67 -13.46
N ILE A 219 13.81 14.16 -14.27
CA ILE A 219 15.22 14.30 -13.87
C ILE A 219 15.30 15.33 -12.73
N LYS A 220 15.68 14.86 -11.56
CA LYS A 220 16.01 15.74 -10.43
C LYS A 220 17.26 16.53 -10.80
N THR A 221 17.15 17.84 -10.97
CA THR A 221 18.33 18.71 -10.97
C THR A 221 19.11 18.42 -9.68
N PRO A 222 20.43 18.12 -9.78
CA PRO A 222 21.23 17.92 -8.58
C PRO A 222 21.09 19.16 -7.71
N LYS A 223 20.75 18.98 -6.42
CA LYS A 223 20.84 20.07 -5.45
C LYS A 223 22.28 20.57 -5.53
N LYS A 224 22.48 21.83 -5.94
CA LYS A 224 23.75 22.51 -5.72
C LYS A 224 23.99 22.41 -4.22
N SER A 225 25.06 21.72 -3.85
CA SER A 225 25.61 21.77 -2.50
C SER A 225 26.04 23.22 -2.26
N GLU A 226 25.31 23.93 -1.43
CA GLU A 226 25.79 25.12 -0.77
C GLU A 226 26.74 24.74 0.36
#